data_eba358c26127f9d490a7ac31dc399ccb
#
_entry.id   eba358c26127f9d490a7ac31dc399ccb
#
_cell.length_a   1.000
_cell.length_b   1.000
_cell.length_c   1.000
_cell.angle_alpha   90.00
_cell.angle_beta   90.00
_cell.angle_gamma   90.00
#
_symmetry.space_group_name_H-M   'P 1'
#
loop_
_entity.id
_entity.type
_entity.pdbx_description
1 polymer ?
#
loop_
_entity_poly.entity_id
_entity_poly.type
_entity_poly.pdbx_seq_one_letter_code
_entity_poly.pdbx_strand_id
1 'polypeptide(L)'
;IGVGDPAKAISISSSIQSTTKYFDEIALAYLESNPKTKYFFLSSGIAYGDIFSSPARSYSQQNIDLESSKLEDAYAISKIKAENLHRDLTHLSIIDIRIFSYLSDEIDINSKFFITDALKAIRDGKTLLTAKKNIRRDYIGADDLYQLIIKLHSIDRLNTVVDAYSKEPIDKFVILEILKSSFGLQYEFQDNFESLNATGSKDNYYSKNFCAKKFGYIPKYSSKEIIEEVTRKVLFD
;
A
#
# COMPACT_ATOMS: atom_id res chain seq x y z
N ILE A 1 -2.97 1.78 13.65
CA ILE A 1 -3.32 3.14 13.19
C ILE A 1 -2.41 3.44 12.03
N GLY A 2 -2.93 3.35 10.83
CA GLY A 2 -2.19 3.61 9.61
C GLY A 2 -2.65 4.92 8.98
N VAL A 3 -1.71 5.68 8.40
CA VAL A 3 -2.05 6.80 7.54
C VAL A 3 -1.87 6.33 6.10
N GLY A 4 -2.97 5.96 5.47
CA GLY A 4 -2.96 5.52 4.08
C GLY A 4 -3.02 6.68 3.08
N ASP A 5 -3.54 7.82 3.50
CA ASP A 5 -3.72 9.01 2.66
C ASP A 5 -2.41 9.83 2.60
N PRO A 6 -1.84 10.08 1.41
CA PRO A 6 -0.63 10.88 1.24
C PRO A 6 -0.72 12.28 1.84
N ALA A 7 -1.86 12.96 1.71
CA ALA A 7 -2.04 14.31 2.26
C ALA A 7 -2.04 14.29 3.79
N LYS A 8 -2.66 13.26 4.40
CA LYS A 8 -2.60 13.06 5.85
C LYS A 8 -1.18 12.71 6.31
N ALA A 9 -0.46 11.86 5.57
CA ALA A 9 0.94 11.53 5.90
C ALA A 9 1.83 12.77 5.92
N ILE A 10 1.67 13.68 4.98
CA ILE A 10 2.40 14.96 4.95
C ILE A 10 2.00 15.82 6.16
N SER A 11 0.72 15.94 6.47
CA SER A 11 0.23 16.79 7.57
C SER A 11 0.71 16.36 8.96
N ILE A 12 1.01 15.08 9.14
CA ILE A 12 1.51 14.52 10.41
C ILE A 12 2.97 14.05 10.34
N SER A 13 3.70 14.44 9.30
CA SER A 13 5.08 13.95 9.07
C SER A 13 6.02 14.19 10.25
N SER A 14 5.87 15.29 10.97
CA SER A 14 6.65 15.61 12.17
C SER A 14 6.40 14.66 13.36
N SER A 15 5.26 14.00 13.41
CA SER A 15 4.88 13.09 14.52
C SER A 15 4.74 11.61 14.11
N ILE A 16 4.83 11.32 12.80
CA ILE A 16 4.53 9.97 12.30
C ILE A 16 5.50 8.91 12.85
N GLN A 17 6.78 9.26 13.01
CA GLN A 17 7.78 8.34 13.55
C GLN A 17 7.52 8.06 15.04
N SER A 18 7.30 9.10 15.85
CA SER A 18 7.04 8.95 17.27
C SER A 18 5.70 8.24 17.54
N THR A 19 4.68 8.53 16.75
CA THR A 19 3.37 7.87 16.84
C THR A 19 3.48 6.38 16.47
N THR A 20 4.15 6.05 15.38
CA THR A 20 4.36 4.66 14.98
C THR A 20 5.12 3.90 16.06
N LYS A 21 6.23 4.46 16.54
CA LYS A 21 7.03 3.88 17.60
C LYS A 21 6.22 3.64 18.88
N TYR A 22 5.45 4.63 19.33
CA TYR A 22 4.66 4.53 20.56
C TYR A 22 3.64 3.38 20.52
N PHE A 23 2.86 3.27 19.43
CA PHE A 23 1.89 2.18 19.30
C PHE A 23 2.55 0.82 19.13
N ASP A 24 3.68 0.78 18.46
CA ASP A 24 4.46 -0.43 18.27
C ASP A 24 5.04 -0.94 19.60
N GLU A 25 5.61 -0.06 20.42
CA GLU A 25 6.10 -0.38 21.77
C GLU A 25 4.99 -0.97 22.66
N ILE A 26 3.76 -0.46 22.58
CA ILE A 26 2.61 -1.03 23.32
C ILE A 26 2.31 -2.45 22.83
N ALA A 27 2.29 -2.67 21.51
CA ALA A 27 2.02 -3.99 20.95
C ALA A 27 3.12 -5.00 21.33
N LEU A 28 4.39 -4.58 21.27
CA LEU A 28 5.54 -5.42 21.63
C LEU A 28 5.53 -5.79 23.12
N ALA A 29 5.26 -4.83 24.01
CA ALA A 29 5.13 -5.11 25.44
C ALA A 29 3.99 -6.10 25.76
N TYR A 30 2.89 -6.02 25.02
CA TYR A 30 1.81 -7.00 25.13
C TYR A 30 2.25 -8.39 24.67
N LEU A 31 2.98 -8.50 23.57
CA LEU A 31 3.49 -9.76 23.03
C LEU A 31 4.46 -10.45 23.98
N GLU A 32 5.35 -9.72 24.65
CA GLU A 32 6.27 -10.27 25.66
C GLU A 32 5.51 -11.00 26.78
N SER A 33 4.39 -10.45 27.19
CA SER A 33 3.53 -11.06 28.21
C SER A 33 2.58 -12.12 27.66
N ASN A 34 2.40 -12.19 26.33
CA ASN A 34 1.45 -13.07 25.65
C ASN A 34 2.10 -13.77 24.43
N PRO A 35 3.09 -14.67 24.63
CA PRO A 35 3.94 -15.20 23.56
C PRO A 35 3.24 -16.05 22.51
N LYS A 36 1.97 -16.45 22.75
CA LYS A 36 1.12 -17.13 21.77
C LYS A 36 0.39 -16.20 20.81
N THR A 37 0.39 -14.89 21.10
CA THR A 37 -0.23 -13.87 20.26
C THR A 37 0.66 -13.59 19.06
N LYS A 38 0.04 -13.28 17.91
CA LYS A 38 0.72 -12.82 16.70
C LYS A 38 0.43 -11.36 16.46
N TYR A 39 1.45 -10.63 16.12
CA TYR A 39 1.33 -9.24 15.73
C TYR A 39 1.44 -9.10 14.20
N PHE A 40 0.40 -8.58 13.57
CA PHE A 40 0.39 -8.20 12.18
C PHE A 40 0.58 -6.69 12.06
N PHE A 41 1.75 -6.28 11.65
CA PHE A 41 2.05 -4.88 11.39
C PHE A 41 1.78 -4.55 9.92
N LEU A 42 0.83 -3.65 9.67
CA LEU A 42 0.56 -3.18 8.31
C LEU A 42 1.63 -2.16 7.90
N SER A 43 2.64 -2.67 7.23
CA SER A 43 3.70 -1.88 6.63
C SER A 43 3.30 -1.41 5.23
N SER A 44 4.23 -0.87 4.48
CA SER A 44 3.99 -0.32 3.15
C SER A 44 5.13 -0.65 2.20
N GLY A 45 4.84 -0.75 0.92
CA GLY A 45 5.87 -0.86 -0.12
C GLY A 45 6.91 0.26 -0.07
N ILE A 46 6.60 1.41 0.56
CA ILE A 46 7.55 2.51 0.78
C ILE A 46 8.77 2.08 1.61
N ALA A 47 8.68 1.00 2.39
CA ALA A 47 9.79 0.44 3.16
C ALA A 47 10.95 -0.05 2.27
N TYR A 48 10.77 -0.16 0.98
CA TYR A 48 11.87 -0.37 0.03
C TYR A 48 12.64 0.93 -0.32
N GLY A 49 12.15 2.09 0.13
CA GLY A 49 12.74 3.39 -0.22
C GLY A 49 12.41 3.83 -1.65
N ASP A 50 13.35 4.53 -2.29
CA ASP A 50 13.16 5.14 -3.61
C ASP A 50 13.73 4.27 -4.74
N ILE A 51 13.24 3.02 -4.86
CA ILE A 51 13.71 2.05 -5.86
C ILE A 51 12.77 1.89 -7.07
N PHE A 52 11.62 2.58 -7.09
CA PHE A 52 10.48 2.29 -7.96
C PHE A 52 10.57 2.81 -9.40
N SER A 53 11.77 3.04 -9.93
CA SER A 53 12.03 3.00 -11.37
C SER A 53 11.78 1.58 -11.93
N SER A 54 11.88 0.56 -11.09
CA SER A 54 11.52 -0.84 -11.36
C SER A 54 10.73 -1.43 -10.17
N PRO A 55 10.01 -2.56 -10.37
CA PRO A 55 9.27 -3.18 -9.27
C PRO A 55 10.21 -3.73 -8.19
N ALA A 56 9.74 -3.71 -6.93
CA ALA A 56 10.46 -4.32 -5.82
C ALA A 56 10.64 -5.84 -6.04
N ARG A 57 11.75 -6.39 -5.55
CA ARG A 57 12.11 -7.80 -5.64
C ARG A 57 12.65 -8.29 -4.30
N SER A 58 12.76 -9.60 -4.12
CA SER A 58 13.29 -10.21 -2.88
C SER A 58 14.71 -9.75 -2.52
N TYR A 59 15.49 -9.34 -3.49
CA TYR A 59 16.86 -8.83 -3.33
C TYR A 59 16.97 -7.31 -3.41
N SER A 60 15.86 -6.58 -3.51
CA SER A 60 15.86 -5.13 -3.50
C SER A 60 16.35 -4.61 -2.17
N GLN A 61 17.37 -3.78 -2.20
CA GLN A 61 17.90 -3.12 -1.02
C GLN A 61 17.17 -1.82 -0.76
N GLN A 62 17.03 -1.47 0.49
CA GLN A 62 16.50 -0.17 0.89
C GLN A 62 17.45 0.93 0.43
N ASN A 63 16.90 1.95 -0.20
CA ASN A 63 17.64 3.11 -0.66
C ASN A 63 17.05 4.39 -0.05
N ILE A 64 17.27 4.55 1.26
CA ILE A 64 16.85 5.74 2.01
C ILE A 64 17.81 5.95 3.17
N ASP A 65 18.17 7.18 3.43
CA ASP A 65 18.93 7.56 4.61
C ASP A 65 18.00 7.55 5.83
N LEU A 66 18.22 6.63 6.76
CA LEU A 66 17.41 6.49 7.98
C LEU A 66 17.55 7.64 8.97
N GLU A 67 18.59 8.46 8.81
CA GLU A 67 18.81 9.68 9.60
C GLU A 67 18.36 10.95 8.86
N SER A 68 17.71 10.79 7.70
CA SER A 68 17.14 11.92 6.97
C SER A 68 16.14 12.68 7.83
N SER A 69 16.29 13.99 7.87
CA SER A 69 15.37 14.92 8.53
C SER A 69 14.27 15.44 7.60
N LYS A 70 14.25 14.98 6.34
CA LYS A 70 13.24 15.39 5.38
C LYS A 70 11.88 14.84 5.78
N LEU A 71 10.86 15.70 5.82
CA LEU A 71 9.50 15.31 6.19
C LEU A 71 8.88 14.30 5.21
N GLU A 72 9.28 14.36 3.94
CA GLU A 72 8.85 13.41 2.90
C GLU A 72 9.34 11.99 3.15
N ASP A 73 10.48 11.82 3.84
CA ASP A 73 11.05 10.51 4.18
C ASP A 73 10.45 9.93 5.47
N ALA A 74 9.82 10.75 6.30
CA ALA A 74 9.40 10.38 7.65
C ALA A 74 8.50 9.12 7.68
N TYR A 75 7.59 8.97 6.71
CA TYR A 75 6.72 7.80 6.62
C TYR A 75 7.50 6.52 6.27
N ALA A 76 8.38 6.60 5.27
CA ALA A 76 9.23 5.46 4.89
C ALA A 76 10.13 5.05 6.05
N ILE A 77 10.83 6.01 6.67
CA ILE A 77 11.71 5.79 7.82
C ILE A 77 10.96 5.13 8.98
N SER A 78 9.72 5.58 9.27
CA SER A 78 8.92 5.00 10.34
C SER A 78 8.63 3.51 10.12
N LYS A 79 8.32 3.12 8.87
CA LYS A 79 8.07 1.72 8.50
C LYS A 79 9.34 0.88 8.55
N ILE A 80 10.44 1.41 8.01
CA ILE A 80 11.73 0.71 7.98
C ILE A 80 12.26 0.48 9.40
N LYS A 81 12.22 1.51 10.27
CA LYS A 81 12.69 1.37 11.66
C LYS A 81 11.87 0.35 12.44
N ALA A 82 10.54 0.31 12.26
CA ALA A 82 9.68 -0.70 12.87
C ALA A 82 10.02 -2.11 12.35
N GLU A 83 10.09 -2.32 11.03
CA GLU A 83 10.44 -3.62 10.46
C GLU A 83 11.81 -4.13 10.92
N ASN A 84 12.82 -3.26 11.03
CA ASN A 84 14.14 -3.63 11.51
C ASN A 84 14.07 -4.10 12.98
N LEU A 85 13.40 -3.33 13.85
CA LEU A 85 13.17 -3.71 15.24
C LEU A 85 12.46 -5.07 15.34
N HIS A 86 11.42 -5.30 14.54
CA HIS A 86 10.69 -6.57 14.53
C HIS A 86 11.56 -7.76 14.16
N ARG A 87 12.49 -7.58 13.19
CA ARG A 87 13.38 -8.67 12.76
C ARG A 87 14.40 -9.04 13.83
N ASP A 88 14.78 -8.11 14.70
CA ASP A 88 15.67 -8.39 15.85
C ASP A 88 14.96 -9.21 16.94
N LEU A 89 13.64 -9.07 17.07
CA LEU A 89 12.82 -9.77 18.08
C LEU A 89 12.40 -11.17 17.62
N THR A 90 13.38 -12.03 17.29
CA THR A 90 13.15 -13.36 16.69
C THR A 90 12.36 -14.33 17.58
N HIS A 91 12.28 -14.05 18.87
CA HIS A 91 11.50 -14.85 19.84
C HIS A 91 9.99 -14.52 19.80
N LEU A 92 9.57 -13.44 19.15
CA LEU A 92 8.18 -13.03 19.00
C LEU A 92 7.61 -13.42 17.63
N SER A 93 6.31 -13.64 17.56
CA SER A 93 5.59 -13.86 16.29
C SER A 93 5.12 -12.53 15.73
N ILE A 94 5.93 -11.93 14.85
CA ILE A 94 5.65 -10.63 14.23
C ILE A 94 5.70 -10.76 12.72
N ILE A 95 4.63 -10.34 12.06
CA ILE A 95 4.50 -10.39 10.61
C ILE A 95 4.28 -8.99 10.07
N ASP A 96 5.26 -8.47 9.33
CA ASP A 96 5.14 -7.21 8.63
C ASP A 96 4.59 -7.45 7.24
N ILE A 97 3.45 -6.83 6.92
CA ILE A 97 2.82 -6.94 5.61
C ILE A 97 3.00 -5.62 4.86
N ARG A 98 3.84 -5.61 3.84
CA ARG A 98 4.06 -4.44 2.97
C ARG A 98 2.93 -4.34 1.96
N ILE A 99 2.05 -3.37 2.14
CA ILE A 99 0.95 -3.07 1.24
C ILE A 99 1.36 -1.97 0.28
N PHE A 100 1.19 -2.20 -1.04
CA PHE A 100 1.48 -1.21 -2.09
C PHE A 100 0.27 -0.33 -2.37
N SER A 101 -0.87 -0.93 -2.65
CA SER A 101 -2.15 -0.22 -2.75
C SER A 101 -3.26 -1.15 -2.29
N TYR A 102 -4.07 -0.70 -1.35
CA TYR A 102 -5.27 -1.39 -0.91
C TYR A 102 -6.49 -0.69 -1.48
N LEU A 103 -7.45 -1.47 -1.98
CA LEU A 103 -8.69 -0.93 -2.52
C LEU A 103 -9.87 -1.80 -2.08
N SER A 104 -10.87 -1.16 -1.48
CA SER A 104 -12.13 -1.78 -1.08
C SER A 104 -13.29 -0.79 -1.27
N ASP A 105 -14.51 -1.28 -1.17
CA ASP A 105 -15.75 -0.49 -1.22
C ASP A 105 -15.90 0.48 -0.02
N GLU A 106 -15.20 0.23 1.07
CA GLU A 106 -15.12 1.12 2.24
C GLU A 106 -14.16 2.32 2.05
N ILE A 107 -13.64 2.53 0.83
CA ILE A 107 -12.69 3.62 0.58
C ILE A 107 -13.34 4.98 0.77
N ASP A 108 -12.68 5.86 1.53
CA ASP A 108 -13.09 7.27 1.58
C ASP A 108 -12.86 7.93 0.21
N ILE A 109 -13.94 8.15 -0.53
CA ILE A 109 -13.91 8.76 -1.87
C ILE A 109 -13.33 10.19 -1.88
N ASN A 110 -13.22 10.84 -0.71
CA ASN A 110 -12.62 12.16 -0.57
C ASN A 110 -11.12 12.12 -0.30
N SER A 111 -10.53 10.93 -0.11
CA SER A 111 -9.08 10.78 -0.02
C SER A 111 -8.39 11.17 -1.32
N LYS A 112 -7.10 11.55 -1.24
CA LYS A 112 -6.33 12.10 -2.36
C LYS A 112 -5.50 11.02 -3.07
N PHE A 113 -6.20 10.06 -3.68
CA PHE A 113 -5.59 9.04 -4.53
C PHE A 113 -6.09 9.18 -5.96
N PHE A 114 -5.28 8.77 -6.91
CA PHE A 114 -5.67 8.73 -8.32
C PHE A 114 -7.01 7.98 -8.53
N ILE A 115 -7.17 6.83 -7.87
CA ILE A 115 -8.39 6.03 -8.02
C ILE A 115 -9.62 6.74 -7.44
N THR A 116 -9.51 7.36 -6.27
CA THR A 116 -10.63 8.11 -5.66
C THR A 116 -10.97 9.37 -6.44
N ASP A 117 -9.98 10.06 -7.00
CA ASP A 117 -10.22 11.20 -7.89
C ASP A 117 -10.98 10.77 -9.15
N ALA A 118 -10.66 9.60 -9.72
CA ALA A 118 -11.36 9.04 -10.88
C ALA A 118 -12.82 8.63 -10.53
N LEU A 119 -13.02 7.93 -9.40
CA LEU A 119 -14.35 7.56 -8.92
C LEU A 119 -15.23 8.80 -8.66
N LYS A 120 -14.64 9.82 -8.04
CA LYS A 120 -15.33 11.09 -7.78
C LYS A 120 -15.70 11.82 -9.07
N ALA A 121 -14.81 11.81 -10.07
CA ALA A 121 -15.08 12.41 -11.38
C ALA A 121 -16.27 11.71 -12.06
N ILE A 122 -16.34 10.39 -12.02
CA ILE A 122 -17.49 9.61 -12.55
C ILE A 122 -18.77 10.00 -11.81
N ARG A 123 -18.77 9.93 -10.47
CA ARG A 123 -19.93 10.24 -9.64
C ARG A 123 -20.47 11.65 -9.88
N ASP A 124 -19.56 12.63 -9.98
CA ASP A 124 -19.90 14.04 -10.09
C ASP A 124 -20.13 14.49 -11.56
N GLY A 125 -19.98 13.58 -12.55
CA GLY A 125 -20.08 13.89 -13.98
C GLY A 125 -19.02 14.89 -14.47
N LYS A 126 -17.82 14.89 -13.86
CA LYS A 126 -16.74 15.83 -14.15
C LYS A 126 -15.61 15.18 -14.93
N THR A 127 -14.85 16.01 -15.66
CA THR A 127 -13.62 15.54 -16.33
C THR A 127 -12.50 15.42 -15.32
N LEU A 128 -11.85 14.23 -15.26
CA LEU A 128 -10.64 14.00 -14.50
C LEU A 128 -9.43 14.63 -15.22
N LEU A 129 -8.76 15.57 -14.57
CA LEU A 129 -7.48 16.08 -15.06
C LEU A 129 -6.34 15.22 -14.49
N THR A 130 -5.42 14.75 -15.33
CA THR A 130 -4.34 13.86 -14.89
C THR A 130 -3.09 14.01 -15.76
N ALA A 131 -1.90 13.70 -15.19
CA ALA A 131 -0.65 13.74 -15.93
C ALA A 131 -0.62 12.69 -17.06
N LYS A 132 0.00 13.03 -18.21
CA LYS A 132 0.29 12.11 -19.32
C LYS A 132 1.49 11.21 -19.01
N LYS A 133 1.58 10.72 -17.79
CA LYS A 133 2.61 9.78 -17.35
C LYS A 133 1.97 8.45 -17.00
N ASN A 134 2.40 7.38 -17.67
CA ASN A 134 1.98 6.05 -17.30
C ASN A 134 2.74 5.61 -16.04
N ILE A 135 2.01 5.05 -15.09
CA ILE A 135 2.53 4.47 -13.85
C ILE A 135 1.87 3.11 -13.66
N ARG A 136 2.61 2.17 -13.06
CA ARG A 136 2.09 0.83 -12.78
C ARG A 136 1.90 0.63 -11.29
N ARG A 137 0.74 0.11 -10.91
CA ARG A 137 0.31 -0.12 -9.51
C ARG A 137 -0.21 -1.53 -9.35
N ASP A 138 -0.15 -2.02 -8.10
CA ASP A 138 -0.74 -3.28 -7.72
C ASP A 138 -1.77 -3.04 -6.61
N TYR A 139 -3.05 -3.24 -6.93
CA TYR A 139 -4.15 -3.09 -6.01
C TYR A 139 -4.54 -4.45 -5.45
N ILE A 140 -4.41 -4.60 -4.13
CA ILE A 140 -4.93 -5.77 -3.41
C ILE A 140 -6.30 -5.43 -2.82
N GLY A 141 -7.27 -6.33 -3.00
CA GLY A 141 -8.61 -6.22 -2.42
C GLY A 141 -8.71 -6.82 -1.01
N ALA A 142 -9.86 -6.62 -0.37
CA ALA A 142 -10.12 -7.09 0.99
C ALA A 142 -9.99 -8.62 1.11
N ASP A 143 -10.57 -9.37 0.17
CA ASP A 143 -10.55 -10.84 0.19
C ASP A 143 -9.12 -11.39 0.13
N ASP A 144 -8.29 -10.89 -0.79
CA ASP A 144 -6.92 -11.37 -0.95
C ASP A 144 -6.04 -10.98 0.24
N LEU A 145 -6.23 -9.76 0.79
CA LEU A 145 -5.53 -9.35 2.01
C LEU A 145 -5.93 -10.22 3.21
N TYR A 146 -7.22 -10.50 3.35
CA TYR A 146 -7.73 -11.40 4.39
C TYR A 146 -7.14 -12.81 4.25
N GLN A 147 -7.13 -13.38 3.04
CA GLN A 147 -6.55 -14.69 2.78
C GLN A 147 -5.05 -14.73 3.08
N LEU A 148 -4.30 -13.68 2.74
CA LEU A 148 -2.90 -13.55 3.12
C LEU A 148 -2.72 -13.62 4.64
N ILE A 149 -3.50 -12.83 5.39
CA ILE A 149 -3.46 -12.82 6.86
C ILE A 149 -3.78 -14.19 7.44
N ILE A 150 -4.85 -14.86 6.95
CA ILE A 150 -5.24 -16.19 7.45
C ILE A 150 -4.15 -17.23 7.20
N LYS A 151 -3.52 -17.22 6.02
CA LYS A 151 -2.40 -18.13 5.72
C LYS A 151 -1.22 -17.92 6.65
N LEU A 152 -0.84 -16.68 6.90
CA LEU A 152 0.25 -16.35 7.82
C LEU A 152 -0.12 -16.64 9.29
N HIS A 153 -1.40 -16.44 9.65
CA HIS A 153 -1.90 -16.74 10.99
C HIS A 153 -1.85 -18.25 11.32
N SER A 154 -2.05 -19.11 10.33
CA SER A 154 -2.08 -20.57 10.54
C SER A 154 -0.71 -21.20 10.88
N ILE A 155 0.39 -20.45 10.76
CA ILE A 155 1.74 -20.94 11.07
C ILE A 155 2.03 -20.66 12.53
N ASP A 156 2.38 -21.66 13.31
CA ASP A 156 2.51 -21.55 14.79
C ASP A 156 3.40 -20.40 15.24
N ARG A 157 4.59 -20.29 14.71
CA ARG A 157 5.55 -19.24 15.06
C ARG A 157 6.17 -18.67 13.81
N LEU A 158 6.00 -17.36 13.62
CA LEU A 158 6.49 -16.70 12.42
C LEU A 158 6.96 -15.27 12.74
N ASN A 159 8.23 -14.98 12.45
CA ASN A 159 8.78 -13.64 12.42
C ASN A 159 9.29 -13.38 11.01
N THR A 160 8.58 -12.55 10.24
CA THR A 160 8.86 -12.34 8.82
C THR A 160 8.30 -11.03 8.28
N VAL A 161 8.79 -10.64 7.11
CA VAL A 161 8.19 -9.60 6.29
C VAL A 161 7.73 -10.22 4.97
N VAL A 162 6.53 -9.86 4.54
CA VAL A 162 5.95 -10.29 3.26
C VAL A 162 5.37 -9.10 2.51
N ASP A 163 5.39 -9.19 1.19
CA ASP A 163 4.70 -8.24 0.34
C ASP A 163 3.28 -8.74 0.05
N ALA A 164 2.30 -7.85 0.17
CA ALA A 164 0.94 -8.07 -0.31
C ALA A 164 0.88 -7.72 -1.80
N TYR A 165 0.40 -8.64 -2.62
CA TYR A 165 0.29 -8.47 -4.07
C TYR A 165 -0.98 -9.12 -4.62
N SER A 166 -1.49 -8.57 -5.72
CA SER A 166 -2.59 -9.15 -6.48
C SER A 166 -2.09 -10.19 -7.49
N LYS A 167 -2.99 -10.80 -8.22
CA LYS A 167 -2.64 -11.73 -9.31
C LYS A 167 -1.86 -11.04 -10.44
N GLU A 168 -2.18 -9.76 -10.71
CA GLU A 168 -1.55 -8.97 -11.76
C GLU A 168 -1.67 -7.47 -11.48
N PRO A 169 -0.55 -6.71 -11.49
CA PRO A 169 -0.56 -5.25 -11.40
C PRO A 169 -1.09 -4.62 -12.70
N ILE A 170 -1.49 -3.34 -12.64
CA ILE A 170 -2.15 -2.63 -13.73
C ILE A 170 -1.50 -1.28 -14.04
N ASP A 171 -1.49 -0.91 -15.31
CA ASP A 171 -1.04 0.39 -15.79
C ASP A 171 -2.15 1.45 -15.69
N LYS A 172 -1.78 2.69 -15.34
CA LYS A 172 -2.72 3.82 -15.23
C LYS A 172 -3.54 4.03 -16.49
N PHE A 173 -2.95 3.91 -17.67
CA PHE A 173 -3.68 4.09 -18.92
C PHE A 173 -4.73 3.01 -19.13
N VAL A 174 -4.45 1.77 -18.70
CA VAL A 174 -5.43 0.69 -18.72
C VAL A 174 -6.58 0.98 -17.75
N ILE A 175 -6.28 1.50 -16.55
CA ILE A 175 -7.32 1.93 -15.59
C ILE A 175 -8.23 3.00 -16.22
N LEU A 176 -7.64 4.02 -16.83
CA LEU A 176 -8.40 5.09 -17.49
C LEU A 176 -9.34 4.55 -18.58
N GLU A 177 -8.87 3.62 -19.41
CA GLU A 177 -9.70 3.03 -20.48
C GLU A 177 -10.81 2.14 -19.92
N ILE A 178 -10.57 1.37 -18.86
CA ILE A 178 -11.61 0.58 -18.18
C ILE A 178 -12.68 1.50 -17.59
N LEU A 179 -12.26 2.52 -16.84
CA LEU A 179 -13.18 3.45 -16.20
C LEU A 179 -13.98 4.27 -17.23
N LYS A 180 -13.36 4.63 -18.36
CA LYS A 180 -14.02 5.29 -19.47
C LYS A 180 -15.05 4.39 -20.15
N SER A 181 -14.64 3.20 -20.56
CA SER A 181 -15.48 2.30 -21.34
C SER A 181 -16.62 1.68 -20.55
N SER A 182 -16.38 1.35 -19.27
CA SER A 182 -17.34 0.61 -18.44
C SER A 182 -18.15 1.50 -17.48
N PHE A 183 -17.62 2.69 -17.13
CA PHE A 183 -18.22 3.54 -16.09
C PHE A 183 -18.37 5.01 -16.52
N GLY A 184 -18.08 5.36 -17.76
CA GLY A 184 -18.30 6.68 -18.32
C GLY A 184 -17.34 7.78 -17.86
N LEU A 185 -16.16 7.42 -17.35
CA LEU A 185 -15.14 8.40 -16.97
C LEU A 185 -14.80 9.29 -18.16
N GLN A 186 -14.82 10.60 -17.96
CA GLN A 186 -14.20 11.57 -18.85
C GLN A 186 -12.87 12.00 -18.25
N TYR A 187 -11.82 12.04 -19.06
CA TYR A 187 -10.50 12.48 -18.60
C TYR A 187 -9.73 13.24 -19.66
N GLU A 188 -8.86 14.12 -19.22
CA GLU A 188 -7.92 14.89 -20.04
C GLU A 188 -6.52 14.84 -19.44
N PHE A 189 -5.52 14.80 -20.32
CA PHE A 189 -4.13 14.92 -19.91
C PHE A 189 -3.70 16.39 -19.81
N GLN A 190 -3.02 16.72 -18.71
CA GLN A 190 -2.47 18.05 -18.46
C GLN A 190 -0.95 17.96 -18.32
N ASP A 191 -0.21 18.73 -19.12
CA ASP A 191 1.27 18.64 -19.18
C ASP A 191 1.98 19.09 -17.90
N ASN A 192 1.40 20.05 -17.15
CA ASN A 192 1.95 20.57 -15.90
C ASN A 192 1.16 20.08 -14.67
N PHE A 193 0.62 18.87 -14.72
CA PHE A 193 -0.12 18.32 -13.59
C PHE A 193 0.82 17.91 -12.46
N GLU A 194 0.88 18.72 -11.41
CA GLU A 194 1.51 18.36 -10.14
C GLU A 194 0.58 17.44 -9.37
N SER A 195 0.83 16.14 -9.43
CA SER A 195 0.17 15.21 -8.51
C SER A 195 0.78 15.39 -7.11
N LEU A 196 -0.06 15.59 -6.10
CA LEU A 196 0.34 15.51 -4.69
C LEU A 196 0.75 14.08 -4.35
N ASN A 197 1.91 13.67 -4.79
CA ASN A 197 2.49 12.39 -4.43
C ASN A 197 3.42 12.59 -3.23
N ALA A 198 2.94 12.30 -2.04
CA ALA A 198 3.73 12.29 -0.80
C ALA A 198 4.99 11.41 -0.86
N THR A 199 5.18 10.65 -1.92
CA THR A 199 6.21 9.61 -2.03
C THR A 199 7.05 9.70 -3.30
N GLY A 200 7.10 10.86 -3.97
CA GLY A 200 7.85 11.05 -5.21
C GLY A 200 7.26 10.34 -6.43
N SER A 201 7.95 10.47 -7.58
CA SER A 201 7.53 9.82 -8.83
C SER A 201 7.89 8.34 -8.80
N LYS A 202 6.92 7.48 -8.51
CA LYS A 202 7.08 6.02 -8.52
C LYS A 202 6.42 5.42 -9.75
N ASP A 203 7.22 5.09 -10.75
CA ASP A 203 6.71 4.59 -12.02
C ASP A 203 6.17 3.15 -11.87
N ASN A 204 6.83 2.31 -11.06
CA ASN A 204 6.53 0.89 -10.87
C ASN A 204 6.31 0.56 -9.39
N TYR A 205 5.29 1.15 -8.75
CA TYR A 205 5.02 0.92 -7.34
C TYR A 205 4.24 -0.38 -7.12
N TYR A 206 4.95 -1.50 -7.24
CA TYR A 206 4.45 -2.85 -6.99
C TYR A 206 5.60 -3.81 -6.71
N SER A 207 5.29 -5.04 -6.29
CA SER A 207 6.27 -6.07 -5.96
C SER A 207 6.28 -7.24 -6.94
N LYS A 208 7.47 -7.77 -7.18
CA LYS A 208 7.75 -9.11 -7.72
C LYS A 208 8.40 -10.03 -6.67
N ASN A 209 8.37 -9.64 -5.42
CA ASN A 209 8.77 -10.49 -4.31
C ASN A 209 7.57 -11.35 -3.87
N PHE A 210 7.47 -12.54 -4.41
CA PHE A 210 6.39 -13.47 -4.16
C PHE A 210 6.67 -14.41 -2.97
N CYS A 211 7.42 -13.95 -1.95
CA CYS A 211 7.79 -14.80 -0.82
C CYS A 211 6.57 -15.34 -0.03
N ALA A 212 5.44 -14.63 -0.04
CA ALA A 212 4.20 -15.08 0.60
C ALA A 212 3.68 -16.42 0.03
N LYS A 213 4.08 -16.82 -1.19
CA LYS A 213 3.78 -18.15 -1.76
C LYS A 213 4.30 -19.29 -0.88
N LYS A 214 5.42 -19.11 -0.17
CA LYS A 214 5.98 -20.12 0.75
C LYS A 214 5.01 -20.47 1.87
N PHE A 215 4.10 -19.57 2.19
CA PHE A 215 3.09 -19.70 3.22
C PHE A 215 1.71 -20.10 2.67
N GLY A 216 1.65 -20.45 1.38
CA GLY A 216 0.42 -20.89 0.72
C GLY A 216 -0.50 -19.74 0.27
N TYR A 217 0.00 -18.52 0.22
CA TYR A 217 -0.76 -17.41 -0.34
C TYR A 217 -0.74 -17.44 -1.88
N ILE A 218 -1.92 -17.43 -2.46
CA ILE A 218 -2.15 -17.35 -3.91
C ILE A 218 -3.25 -16.30 -4.11
N PRO A 219 -2.96 -15.14 -4.70
CA PRO A 219 -3.97 -14.12 -4.93
C PRO A 219 -5.01 -14.62 -5.94
N LYS A 220 -6.26 -14.29 -5.68
CA LYS A 220 -7.40 -14.70 -6.49
C LYS A 220 -7.73 -13.70 -7.59
N TYR A 221 -7.55 -12.42 -7.28
CA TYR A 221 -7.96 -11.32 -8.16
C TYR A 221 -6.75 -10.55 -8.71
N SER A 222 -6.87 -10.04 -9.93
CA SER A 222 -5.99 -9.04 -10.51
C SER A 222 -6.39 -7.63 -10.06
N SER A 223 -5.46 -6.68 -10.15
CA SER A 223 -5.78 -5.27 -9.91
C SER A 223 -6.94 -4.76 -10.79
N LYS A 224 -7.06 -5.27 -12.02
CA LYS A 224 -8.17 -4.95 -12.93
C LYS A 224 -9.52 -5.35 -12.32
N GLU A 225 -9.65 -6.62 -11.93
CA GLU A 225 -10.89 -7.18 -11.37
C GLU A 225 -11.29 -6.45 -10.09
N ILE A 226 -10.32 -6.12 -9.23
CA ILE A 226 -10.56 -5.35 -7.99
C ILE A 226 -11.08 -3.94 -8.31
N ILE A 227 -10.47 -3.24 -9.27
CA ILE A 227 -10.90 -1.88 -9.65
C ILE A 227 -12.32 -1.91 -10.21
N GLU A 228 -12.63 -2.85 -11.11
CA GLU A 228 -13.96 -2.98 -11.71
C GLU A 228 -15.03 -3.29 -10.65
N GLU A 229 -14.76 -4.23 -9.74
CA GLU A 229 -15.68 -4.60 -8.66
C GLU A 229 -15.91 -3.44 -7.69
N VAL A 230 -14.83 -2.83 -7.17
CA VAL A 230 -14.95 -1.72 -6.21
C VAL A 230 -15.61 -0.50 -6.85
N THR A 231 -15.28 -0.17 -8.11
CA THR A 231 -15.95 0.93 -8.81
C THR A 231 -17.46 0.72 -8.88
N ARG A 232 -17.90 -0.51 -9.19
CA ARG A 232 -19.32 -0.84 -9.24
C ARG A 232 -20.00 -0.65 -7.89
N LYS A 233 -19.41 -1.21 -6.83
CA LYS A 233 -19.95 -1.12 -5.48
C LYS A 233 -20.02 0.33 -4.96
N VAL A 234 -18.95 1.10 -5.15
CA VAL A 234 -18.90 2.49 -4.64
C VAL A 234 -19.84 3.44 -5.37
N LEU A 235 -20.13 3.22 -6.65
CA LEU A 235 -20.89 4.16 -7.47
C LEU A 235 -22.35 3.75 -7.69
N PHE A 236 -22.72 2.46 -7.55
CA PHE A 236 -24.03 1.97 -7.98
C PHE A 236 -24.76 1.09 -6.95
N ASP A 237 -24.09 0.66 -5.88
CA ASP A 237 -24.69 -0.05 -4.73
C ASP A 237 -24.91 0.90 -3.55
#